data_a37c8481c2debde107edea5cb485d012
#
_entry.id   a37c8481c2debde107edea5cb485d012
#
_cell.length_a   1.000
_cell.length_b   1.000
_cell.length_c   1.000
_cell.angle_alpha   90.00
_cell.angle_beta   90.00
_cell.angle_gamma   90.00
#
_symmetry.space_group_name_H-M   'P 1'
#
loop_
_entity.id
_entity.type
_entity.pdbx_description
1 polymer ?
#
loop_
_entity_poly.entity_id
_entity_poly.type
_entity_poly.pdbx_seq_one_letter_code
_entity_poly.pdbx_strand_id
1 'polypeptide(L)'
;MLTFDKLKLVTRINDIEILDESQFNVTYQNGIMTSMKFYQDVPFLLMIKIDYVCSELVIEFTGKILKSEYKKLISIETIRQCFENINDMGFCLIDVEEILSHAQVVKCDVTIDLPDFDMSHLSSYISANLTSYRQYQCRTLRNGNLIIEKNVTTKKLMKRLTIYDKGKEMKHSANLKFAQEYGMENDFEGVCRFEMNLNTKEQIRNALGISDT
;
A
#
# COMPACT_ATOMS: atom_id res chain seq x y z
N MET A 1 -10.69 -4.92 -13.31
CA MET A 1 -9.57 -3.95 -13.23
C MET A 1 -8.66 -4.37 -12.07
N LEU A 2 -7.34 -4.22 -12.20
CA LEU A 2 -6.39 -4.47 -11.12
C LEU A 2 -6.36 -3.26 -10.18
N THR A 3 -6.50 -3.50 -8.88
CA THR A 3 -6.52 -2.45 -7.85
C THR A 3 -5.55 -2.75 -6.71
N PHE A 4 -5.09 -1.68 -6.04
CA PHE A 4 -4.11 -1.77 -4.95
C PHE A 4 -4.55 -0.91 -3.75
N ASP A 5 -4.31 -1.39 -2.54
CA ASP A 5 -4.43 -0.58 -1.32
C ASP A 5 -3.12 0.11 -0.95
N LYS A 6 -1.99 -0.41 -1.44
CA LYS A 6 -0.66 0.16 -1.21
C LYS A 6 0.24 -0.04 -2.40
N LEU A 7 1.05 0.99 -2.68
CA LEU A 7 2.14 0.93 -3.65
C LEU A 7 3.43 1.45 -3.05
N LYS A 8 4.54 0.82 -3.44
CA LYS A 8 5.90 1.33 -3.28
C LYS A 8 6.57 1.35 -4.64
N LEU A 9 7.04 2.53 -5.02
CA LEU A 9 7.65 2.82 -6.30
C LEU A 9 9.11 3.22 -6.12
N VAL A 10 9.92 2.92 -7.11
CA VAL A 10 11.29 3.43 -7.25
C VAL A 10 11.41 4.08 -8.62
N THR A 11 11.94 5.29 -8.64
CA THR A 11 12.15 6.09 -9.84
C THR A 11 13.43 6.93 -9.72
N ARG A 12 13.65 7.88 -10.62
CA ARG A 12 14.85 8.72 -10.67
C ARG A 12 14.73 9.89 -9.69
N ILE A 13 15.85 10.35 -9.14
CA ILE A 13 15.86 11.51 -8.23
C ILE A 13 15.41 12.81 -8.90
N ASN A 14 15.51 12.90 -10.23
CA ASN A 14 15.10 14.10 -10.97
C ASN A 14 13.57 14.22 -11.14
N ASP A 15 12.82 13.18 -10.76
CA ASP A 15 11.36 13.19 -10.87
C ASP A 15 10.67 13.88 -9.67
N ILE A 16 11.44 14.50 -8.78
CA ILE A 16 10.95 15.26 -7.63
C ILE A 16 11.76 16.55 -7.46
N GLU A 17 11.07 17.63 -7.13
CA GLU A 17 11.63 18.87 -6.62
C GLU A 17 11.20 19.05 -5.16
N ILE A 18 12.13 19.34 -4.27
CA ILE A 18 11.85 19.62 -2.86
C ILE A 18 11.56 21.12 -2.70
N LEU A 19 10.34 21.43 -2.23
CA LEU A 19 9.87 22.78 -2.00
C LEU A 19 10.12 23.26 -0.56
N ASP A 20 10.10 22.33 0.40
CA ASP A 20 10.34 22.59 1.82
C ASP A 20 11.27 21.53 2.44
N GLU A 21 12.57 21.82 2.47
CA GLU A 21 13.57 20.93 3.05
C GLU A 21 13.37 20.69 4.56
N SER A 22 12.69 21.60 5.27
CA SER A 22 12.44 21.46 6.71
C SER A 22 11.55 20.26 7.05
N GLN A 23 10.84 19.71 6.08
CA GLN A 23 10.01 18.52 6.22
C GLN A 23 10.80 17.21 6.07
N PHE A 24 12.12 17.28 5.85
CA PHE A 24 12.95 16.11 5.57
C PHE A 24 14.08 15.96 6.58
N ASN A 25 14.28 14.72 7.03
CA ASN A 25 15.48 14.33 7.75
C ASN A 25 16.60 14.04 6.73
N VAL A 26 17.73 14.71 6.90
CA VAL A 26 18.89 14.58 6.02
C VAL A 26 19.93 13.69 6.67
N THR A 27 20.50 12.76 5.91
CA THR A 27 21.59 11.88 6.35
C THR A 27 22.88 12.28 5.64
N TYR A 28 23.95 12.41 6.42
CA TYR A 28 25.29 12.68 5.92
C TYR A 28 26.23 11.52 6.21
N GLN A 29 27.14 11.25 5.28
CA GLN A 29 28.27 10.33 5.49
C GLN A 29 29.56 11.02 5.04
N ASN A 30 30.53 11.13 5.93
CA ASN A 30 31.80 11.87 5.68
C ASN A 30 31.58 13.29 5.16
N GLY A 31 30.59 14.01 5.69
CA GLY A 31 30.24 15.37 5.27
C GLY A 31 29.49 15.50 3.95
N ILE A 32 29.21 14.39 3.27
CA ILE A 32 28.45 14.36 2.02
C ILE A 32 27.01 13.92 2.31
N MET A 33 26.04 14.65 1.77
CA MET A 33 24.62 14.27 1.86
C MET A 33 24.39 12.96 1.09
N THR A 34 23.86 11.94 1.77
CA THR A 34 23.60 10.63 1.17
C THR A 34 22.13 10.35 0.97
N SER A 35 21.25 10.90 1.79
CA SER A 35 19.81 10.75 1.58
C SER A 35 19.00 11.84 2.29
N MET A 36 17.79 12.09 1.77
CA MET A 36 16.73 12.86 2.42
C MET A 36 15.49 11.96 2.57
N LYS A 37 14.81 12.06 3.71
CA LYS A 37 13.59 11.29 3.97
C LYS A 37 12.54 12.18 4.62
N PHE A 38 11.34 12.23 4.04
CA PHE A 38 10.16 12.86 4.62
C PHE A 38 9.84 12.22 5.98
N TYR A 39 9.61 13.01 7.02
CA TYR A 39 9.48 12.51 8.39
C TYR A 39 8.11 12.76 9.02
N GLN A 40 7.23 13.54 8.40
CA GLN A 40 5.89 13.81 8.94
C GLN A 40 5.06 12.53 9.02
N ASP A 41 4.29 12.40 10.09
CA ASP A 41 3.36 11.29 10.27
C ASP A 41 2.05 11.56 9.53
N VAL A 42 2.04 11.25 8.25
CA VAL A 42 0.86 11.34 7.40
C VAL A 42 0.33 9.93 7.17
N PRO A 43 -0.89 9.59 7.64
CA PRO A 43 -1.38 8.21 7.67
C PRO A 43 -1.43 7.47 6.32
N PHE A 44 -1.43 8.19 5.22
CA PHE A 44 -1.52 7.64 3.86
C PHE A 44 -0.22 7.76 3.06
N LEU A 45 0.72 8.60 3.48
CA LEU A 45 2.03 8.74 2.87
C LEU A 45 3.09 8.12 3.76
N LEU A 46 3.51 6.89 3.43
CA LEU A 46 4.36 6.08 4.29
C LEU A 46 5.85 6.41 4.13
N MET A 47 6.25 6.87 2.93
CA MET A 47 7.64 7.19 2.64
C MET A 47 7.78 8.06 1.39
N ILE A 48 8.58 9.11 1.49
CA ILE A 48 9.33 9.69 0.37
C ILE A 48 10.79 9.71 0.81
N LYS A 49 11.66 9.04 0.05
CA LYS A 49 13.10 8.99 0.31
C LYS A 49 13.86 9.26 -0.98
N ILE A 50 14.73 10.24 -0.95
CA ILE A 50 15.72 10.50 -1.98
C ILE A 50 17.03 9.86 -1.55
N ASP A 51 17.59 8.97 -2.37
CA ASP A 51 18.87 8.32 -2.13
C ASP A 51 19.87 8.82 -3.17
N TYR A 52 20.76 9.73 -2.74
CA TYR A 52 21.74 10.34 -3.64
C TYR A 52 22.87 9.38 -4.02
N VAL A 53 23.11 8.33 -3.22
CA VAL A 53 24.12 7.32 -3.52
C VAL A 53 23.68 6.42 -4.66
N CYS A 54 22.42 6.00 -4.63
CA CYS A 54 21.84 5.14 -5.67
C CYS A 54 21.20 5.94 -6.79
N SER A 55 21.06 7.27 -6.67
CA SER A 55 20.29 8.12 -7.58
C SER A 55 18.84 7.67 -7.73
N GLU A 56 18.23 7.26 -6.62
CA GLU A 56 16.86 6.72 -6.58
C GLU A 56 15.94 7.59 -5.73
N LEU A 57 14.72 7.78 -6.21
CA LEU A 57 13.58 8.27 -5.46
C LEU A 57 12.67 7.08 -5.10
N VAL A 58 12.36 6.94 -3.83
CA VAL A 58 11.44 5.92 -3.31
C VAL A 58 10.19 6.59 -2.77
N ILE A 59 9.02 6.20 -3.28
CA ILE A 59 7.71 6.68 -2.81
C ILE A 59 6.89 5.47 -2.37
N GLU A 60 6.31 5.51 -1.14
CA GLU A 60 5.39 4.48 -0.64
C GLU A 60 4.17 5.15 -0.03
N PHE A 61 2.98 4.79 -0.51
CA PHE A 61 1.71 5.35 -0.06
C PHE A 61 0.59 4.30 -0.09
N THR A 62 -0.52 4.61 0.59
CA THR A 62 -1.72 3.77 0.61
C THR A 62 -2.85 4.41 -0.17
N GLY A 63 -3.89 3.63 -0.52
CA GLY A 63 -5.09 4.13 -1.20
C GLY A 63 -5.81 5.25 -0.46
N LYS A 64 -5.59 5.42 0.85
CA LYS A 64 -6.11 6.55 1.62
C LYS A 64 -5.65 7.92 1.12
N ILE A 65 -4.59 7.98 0.31
CA ILE A 65 -4.15 9.22 -0.35
C ILE A 65 -5.25 9.79 -1.27
N LEU A 66 -6.18 8.96 -1.74
CA LEU A 66 -7.34 9.36 -2.54
C LEU A 66 -8.42 10.07 -1.74
N LYS A 67 -8.27 10.17 -0.40
CA LYS A 67 -9.19 10.88 0.49
C LYS A 67 -10.62 10.34 0.36
N SER A 68 -11.60 11.17 0.03
CA SER A 68 -13.01 10.75 -0.18
C SER A 68 -13.20 9.71 -1.30
N GLU A 69 -12.21 9.54 -2.19
CA GLU A 69 -12.22 8.57 -3.28
C GLU A 69 -11.57 7.22 -2.92
N TYR A 70 -11.22 6.98 -1.64
CA TYR A 70 -10.51 5.79 -1.17
C TYR A 70 -11.16 4.47 -1.60
N LYS A 71 -12.50 4.41 -1.72
CA LYS A 71 -13.23 3.23 -2.21
C LYS A 71 -12.82 2.78 -3.62
N LYS A 72 -12.34 3.70 -4.44
CA LYS A 72 -11.90 3.37 -5.81
C LYS A 72 -10.60 2.59 -5.82
N LEU A 73 -9.85 2.60 -4.70
CA LEU A 73 -8.51 2.05 -4.60
C LEU A 73 -7.54 2.67 -5.62
N ILE A 74 -6.27 2.33 -5.52
CA ILE A 74 -5.26 2.73 -6.50
C ILE A 74 -5.42 1.86 -7.74
N SER A 75 -5.56 2.45 -8.91
CA SER A 75 -5.72 1.79 -10.21
C SER A 75 -5.15 2.65 -11.32
N ILE A 76 -5.19 2.18 -12.56
CA ILE A 76 -4.78 2.99 -13.72
C ILE A 76 -5.58 4.30 -13.84
N GLU A 77 -6.81 4.34 -13.33
CA GLU A 77 -7.68 5.51 -13.37
C GLU A 77 -7.38 6.51 -12.25
N THR A 78 -6.86 6.04 -11.09
CA THR A 78 -6.71 6.86 -9.89
C THR A 78 -5.26 7.17 -9.52
N ILE A 79 -4.28 6.48 -10.12
CA ILE A 79 -2.86 6.63 -9.77
C ILE A 79 -2.35 8.06 -9.98
N ARG A 80 -2.78 8.75 -11.03
CA ARG A 80 -2.45 10.15 -11.28
C ARG A 80 -2.89 11.04 -10.12
N GLN A 81 -4.14 10.88 -9.68
CA GLN A 81 -4.68 11.63 -8.54
C GLN A 81 -3.91 11.38 -7.25
N CYS A 82 -3.34 10.18 -7.07
CA CYS A 82 -2.49 9.91 -5.90
C CYS A 82 -1.27 10.84 -5.86
N PHE A 83 -0.58 11.04 -7.00
CA PHE A 83 0.59 11.92 -7.07
C PHE A 83 0.21 13.40 -7.00
N GLU A 84 -0.89 13.79 -7.63
CA GLU A 84 -1.43 15.15 -7.51
C GLU A 84 -1.76 15.48 -6.04
N ASN A 85 -2.38 14.56 -5.31
CA ASN A 85 -2.67 14.73 -3.88
C ASN A 85 -1.39 14.80 -3.02
N ILE A 86 -0.26 14.16 -3.42
CA ILE A 86 1.04 14.37 -2.76
C ILE A 86 1.56 15.78 -3.06
N ASN A 87 1.48 16.24 -4.30
CA ASN A 87 1.91 17.59 -4.69
C ASN A 87 1.11 18.68 -3.97
N ASP A 88 -0.19 18.48 -3.77
CA ASP A 88 -1.08 19.37 -3.02
C ASP A 88 -0.68 19.55 -1.55
N MET A 89 0.16 18.66 -1.00
CA MET A 89 0.70 18.83 0.35
C MET A 89 1.76 19.94 0.44
N GLY A 90 2.33 20.39 -0.69
CA GLY A 90 3.15 21.59 -0.80
C GLY A 90 4.59 21.48 -0.32
N PHE A 91 5.08 20.32 0.09
CA PHE A 91 6.46 20.14 0.52
C PHE A 91 7.40 19.62 -0.58
N CYS A 92 6.83 19.06 -1.65
CA CYS A 92 7.55 18.64 -2.84
C CYS A 92 6.67 18.77 -4.08
N LEU A 93 7.27 18.73 -5.24
CA LEU A 93 6.61 18.63 -6.53
C LEU A 93 7.13 17.40 -7.26
N ILE A 94 6.25 16.44 -7.48
CA ILE A 94 6.52 15.18 -8.20
C ILE A 94 6.17 15.39 -9.67
N ASP A 95 7.08 15.01 -10.58
CA ASP A 95 6.77 14.96 -12.01
C ASP A 95 5.92 13.71 -12.29
N VAL A 96 4.61 13.91 -12.38
CA VAL A 96 3.63 12.83 -12.52
C VAL A 96 3.80 12.10 -13.85
N GLU A 97 4.09 12.82 -14.95
CA GLU A 97 4.24 12.20 -16.27
C GLU A 97 5.48 11.30 -16.33
N GLU A 98 6.61 11.77 -15.81
CA GLU A 98 7.83 10.99 -15.76
C GLU A 98 7.67 9.74 -14.86
N ILE A 99 7.06 9.87 -13.68
CA ILE A 99 6.80 8.73 -12.81
C ILE A 99 5.89 7.70 -13.48
N LEU A 100 4.79 8.13 -14.09
CA LEU A 100 3.86 7.21 -14.75
C LEU A 100 4.50 6.51 -15.96
N SER A 101 5.51 7.11 -16.58
CA SER A 101 6.18 6.55 -17.76
C SER A 101 7.24 5.49 -17.42
N HIS A 102 7.95 5.61 -16.28
CA HIS A 102 9.13 4.76 -16.05
C HIS A 102 9.36 4.30 -14.60
N ALA A 103 8.52 4.72 -13.63
CA ALA A 103 8.69 4.23 -12.27
C ALA A 103 8.40 2.72 -12.17
N GLN A 104 9.16 2.04 -11.31
CA GLN A 104 9.03 0.61 -11.10
C GLN A 104 8.31 0.33 -9.80
N VAL A 105 7.30 -0.54 -9.84
CA VAL A 105 6.63 -1.03 -8.64
C VAL A 105 7.50 -2.11 -7.99
N VAL A 106 7.98 -1.84 -6.77
CA VAL A 106 8.86 -2.75 -6.02
C VAL A 106 8.15 -3.50 -4.90
N LYS A 107 6.97 -3.00 -4.48
CA LYS A 107 6.08 -3.63 -3.51
C LYS A 107 4.66 -3.14 -3.74
N CYS A 108 3.69 -4.03 -3.59
CA CYS A 108 2.28 -3.65 -3.64
C CYS A 108 1.40 -4.57 -2.80
N ASP A 109 0.23 -4.06 -2.41
CA ASP A 109 -0.85 -4.82 -1.82
C ASP A 109 -1.99 -4.86 -2.84
N VAL A 110 -2.07 -5.97 -3.61
CA VAL A 110 -3.15 -6.20 -4.59
C VAL A 110 -4.44 -6.43 -3.82
N THR A 111 -5.48 -5.68 -4.14
CA THR A 111 -6.67 -5.60 -3.30
C THR A 111 -7.96 -5.74 -4.12
N ILE A 112 -8.91 -6.50 -3.57
CA ILE A 112 -10.28 -6.63 -4.11
C ILE A 112 -11.25 -6.46 -2.96
N ASP A 113 -12.24 -5.59 -3.13
CA ASP A 113 -13.36 -5.38 -2.22
C ASP A 113 -14.59 -6.10 -2.77
N LEU A 114 -15.18 -6.99 -1.97
CA LEU A 114 -16.42 -7.68 -2.28
C LEU A 114 -17.54 -7.15 -1.38
N PRO A 115 -18.54 -6.45 -1.93
CA PRO A 115 -19.69 -6.01 -1.16
C PRO A 115 -20.59 -7.20 -0.80
N ASP A 116 -21.37 -7.03 0.24
CA ASP A 116 -22.40 -7.99 0.69
C ASP A 116 -21.86 -9.40 0.94
N PHE A 117 -20.62 -9.49 1.44
CA PHE A 117 -19.93 -10.76 1.65
C PHE A 117 -19.94 -11.17 3.14
N ASP A 118 -20.44 -12.37 3.45
CA ASP A 118 -20.46 -12.90 4.81
C ASP A 118 -19.09 -13.43 5.25
N MET A 119 -18.30 -12.54 5.83
CA MET A 119 -16.98 -12.86 6.37
C MET A 119 -17.06 -13.86 7.54
N SER A 120 -18.12 -13.83 8.35
CA SER A 120 -18.30 -14.74 9.48
C SER A 120 -18.48 -16.17 9.03
N HIS A 121 -19.29 -16.38 8.00
CA HIS A 121 -19.49 -17.69 7.40
C HIS A 121 -18.19 -18.23 6.77
N LEU A 122 -17.49 -17.42 5.96
CA LEU A 122 -16.21 -17.81 5.38
C LEU A 122 -15.18 -18.18 6.45
N SER A 123 -15.05 -17.35 7.48
CA SER A 123 -14.09 -17.57 8.57
C SER A 123 -14.37 -18.88 9.32
N SER A 124 -15.63 -19.15 9.64
CA SER A 124 -16.07 -20.39 10.30
C SER A 124 -15.81 -21.62 9.43
N TYR A 125 -16.16 -21.55 8.15
CA TYR A 125 -15.95 -22.63 7.20
C TYR A 125 -14.47 -22.98 7.03
N ILE A 126 -13.62 -21.96 6.82
CA ILE A 126 -12.17 -22.14 6.66
C ILE A 126 -11.55 -22.72 7.94
N SER A 127 -11.93 -22.18 9.11
CA SER A 127 -11.41 -22.67 10.40
C SER A 127 -11.74 -24.13 10.67
N ALA A 128 -12.91 -24.59 10.24
CA ALA A 128 -13.35 -25.97 10.44
C ALA A 128 -12.72 -26.95 9.44
N ASN A 129 -12.39 -26.50 8.22
CA ASN A 129 -12.10 -27.40 7.11
C ASN A 129 -10.69 -27.24 6.52
N LEU A 130 -9.97 -26.13 6.79
CA LEU A 130 -8.72 -25.85 6.13
C LEU A 130 -7.68 -25.25 7.08
N THR A 131 -6.67 -26.05 7.44
CA THR A 131 -5.51 -25.56 8.23
C THR A 131 -4.28 -25.28 7.36
N SER A 132 -4.17 -25.97 6.23
CA SER A 132 -3.07 -25.79 5.28
C SER A 132 -3.45 -26.24 3.88
N TYR A 133 -2.82 -25.63 2.88
CA TYR A 133 -2.90 -26.05 1.49
C TYR A 133 -1.50 -25.98 0.87
N ARG A 134 -0.94 -27.15 0.50
CA ARG A 134 0.44 -27.29 0.01
C ARG A 134 1.44 -26.65 1.00
N GLN A 135 2.18 -25.62 0.57
CA GLN A 135 3.16 -24.89 1.37
C GLN A 135 2.58 -23.67 2.11
N TYR A 136 1.27 -23.44 2.01
CA TYR A 136 0.59 -22.33 2.67
C TYR A 136 -0.13 -22.80 3.91
N GLN A 137 -0.04 -21.99 4.97
CA GLN A 137 -0.80 -22.17 6.20
C GLN A 137 -1.98 -21.21 6.20
N CYS A 138 -3.13 -21.68 6.64
CA CYS A 138 -4.33 -20.89 6.83
C CYS A 138 -4.57 -20.71 8.34
N ARG A 139 -4.74 -19.47 8.77
CA ARG A 139 -4.97 -19.13 10.17
C ARG A 139 -6.13 -18.16 10.29
N THR A 140 -7.04 -18.44 11.22
CA THR A 140 -8.08 -17.49 11.62
C THR A 140 -7.59 -16.74 12.86
N LEU A 141 -7.61 -15.40 12.80
CA LEU A 141 -7.29 -14.56 13.93
C LEU A 141 -8.50 -14.40 14.87
N ARG A 142 -8.26 -13.95 16.11
CA ARG A 142 -9.32 -13.74 17.12
C ARG A 142 -10.43 -12.76 16.68
N ASN A 143 -10.12 -11.82 15.80
CA ASN A 143 -11.07 -10.86 15.24
C ASN A 143 -11.84 -11.39 14.01
N GLY A 144 -11.64 -12.68 13.67
CA GLY A 144 -12.28 -13.33 12.52
C GLY A 144 -11.54 -13.13 11.19
N ASN A 145 -10.46 -12.36 11.14
CA ASN A 145 -9.67 -12.20 9.92
C ASN A 145 -8.96 -13.52 9.55
N LEU A 146 -8.88 -13.79 8.26
CA LEU A 146 -8.16 -14.94 7.72
C LEU A 146 -6.81 -14.52 7.18
N ILE A 147 -5.79 -15.32 7.45
CA ILE A 147 -4.46 -15.15 6.90
C ILE A 147 -4.06 -16.45 6.21
N ILE A 148 -3.69 -16.35 4.94
CA ILE A 148 -3.12 -17.44 4.16
C ILE A 148 -1.72 -17.02 3.75
N GLU A 149 -0.70 -17.67 4.29
CA GLU A 149 0.69 -17.29 4.05
C GLU A 149 1.61 -18.50 3.88
N LYS A 150 2.65 -18.32 3.08
CA LYS A 150 3.70 -19.32 2.96
C LYS A 150 4.62 -19.21 4.17
N ASN A 151 4.95 -20.36 4.79
CA ASN A 151 5.94 -20.40 5.84
C ASN A 151 7.33 -20.18 5.22
N VAL A 152 7.93 -19.03 5.49
CA VAL A 152 9.26 -18.64 4.97
C VAL A 152 10.08 -18.00 6.08
N THR A 153 11.40 -18.13 5.98
CA THR A 153 12.35 -17.64 6.99
C THR A 153 12.48 -16.12 7.04
N THR A 154 12.12 -15.40 5.96
CA THR A 154 12.25 -13.95 5.89
C THR A 154 10.95 -13.28 5.47
N LYS A 155 10.57 -12.19 6.16
CA LYS A 155 9.37 -11.40 5.84
C LYS A 155 9.37 -10.89 4.39
N LYS A 156 10.53 -10.60 3.81
CA LYS A 156 10.66 -10.12 2.43
C LYS A 156 10.14 -11.14 1.40
N LEU A 157 10.33 -12.44 1.67
CA LEU A 157 9.88 -13.52 0.78
C LEU A 157 8.46 -13.97 1.05
N MET A 158 7.84 -13.49 2.13
CA MET A 158 6.48 -13.87 2.52
C MET A 158 5.49 -13.31 1.51
N LYS A 159 4.68 -14.21 0.94
CA LYS A 159 3.42 -13.87 0.25
C LYS A 159 2.30 -14.14 1.23
N ARG A 160 1.48 -13.13 1.45
CA ARG A 160 0.35 -13.23 2.37
C ARG A 160 -0.92 -12.75 1.68
N LEU A 161 -1.96 -13.57 1.74
CA LEU A 161 -3.32 -13.14 1.49
C LEU A 161 -4.00 -12.92 2.84
N THR A 162 -4.50 -11.73 3.06
CA THR A 162 -5.33 -11.37 4.21
C THR A 162 -6.75 -11.15 3.72
N ILE A 163 -7.74 -11.76 4.42
CA ILE A 163 -9.15 -11.60 4.12
C ILE A 163 -9.81 -11.09 5.39
N TYR A 164 -10.53 -9.97 5.31
CA TYR A 164 -11.07 -9.33 6.49
C TYR A 164 -12.30 -8.45 6.20
N ASP A 165 -13.10 -8.21 7.25
CA ASP A 165 -14.22 -7.29 7.24
C ASP A 165 -13.69 -5.86 7.23
N LYS A 166 -13.78 -5.19 6.08
CA LYS A 166 -13.27 -3.82 5.90
C LYS A 166 -14.09 -2.81 6.69
N GLY A 167 -15.40 -3.04 6.85
CA GLY A 167 -16.25 -2.20 7.68
C GLY A 167 -15.81 -2.21 9.15
N LYS A 168 -15.51 -3.38 9.70
CA LYS A 168 -14.96 -3.48 11.07
C LYS A 168 -13.59 -2.83 11.17
N GLU A 169 -12.73 -3.01 10.19
CA GLU A 169 -11.39 -2.40 10.17
C GLU A 169 -11.48 -0.87 10.15
N MET A 170 -12.40 -0.28 9.38
CA MET A 170 -12.61 1.17 9.33
C MET A 170 -13.16 1.76 10.64
N LYS A 171 -13.77 0.95 11.51
CA LYS A 171 -14.23 1.38 12.84
C LYS A 171 -13.12 1.43 13.91
N HIS A 172 -11.89 0.97 13.62
CA HIS A 172 -10.75 1.15 14.52
C HIS A 172 -10.30 2.62 14.58
N SER A 173 -9.84 3.07 15.75
CA SER A 173 -9.67 4.49 16.11
C SER A 173 -8.97 5.35 15.05
N ALA A 174 -7.83 4.90 14.50
CA ALA A 174 -7.09 5.66 13.49
C ALA A 174 -7.84 5.74 12.14
N ASN A 175 -8.47 4.62 11.74
CA ASN A 175 -9.24 4.54 10.49
C ASN A 175 -10.59 5.26 10.62
N LEU A 176 -11.19 5.22 11.82
CA LEU A 176 -12.44 5.92 12.09
C LEU A 176 -12.27 7.45 11.96
N LYS A 177 -11.17 8.01 12.48
CA LYS A 177 -10.87 9.44 12.30
C LYS A 177 -10.75 9.79 10.80
N PHE A 178 -10.05 9.00 10.03
CA PHE A 178 -9.95 9.17 8.59
C PHE A 178 -11.32 9.06 7.91
N ALA A 179 -12.13 8.05 8.26
CA ALA A 179 -13.47 7.90 7.70
C ALA A 179 -14.38 9.09 8.01
N GLN A 180 -14.33 9.61 9.23
CA GLN A 180 -15.09 10.80 9.65
C GLN A 180 -14.64 12.06 8.93
N GLU A 181 -13.32 12.25 8.77
CA GLU A 181 -12.75 13.41 8.06
C GLU A 181 -13.24 13.50 6.61
N TYR A 182 -13.41 12.34 5.95
CA TYR A 182 -13.80 12.29 4.53
C TYR A 182 -15.25 11.82 4.30
N GLY A 183 -16.07 11.68 5.34
CA GLY A 183 -17.50 11.33 5.24
C GLY A 183 -17.76 9.92 4.73
N MET A 184 -16.90 8.94 5.12
CA MET A 184 -16.93 7.56 4.62
C MET A 184 -17.28 6.53 5.71
N GLU A 185 -17.88 6.92 6.83
CA GLU A 185 -18.08 6.05 7.99
C GLU A 185 -18.86 4.77 7.68
N ASN A 186 -19.79 4.84 6.72
CA ASN A 186 -20.64 3.71 6.34
C ASN A 186 -20.28 3.10 4.98
N ASP A 187 -19.30 3.64 4.31
CA ASP A 187 -18.94 3.29 2.93
C ASP A 187 -18.44 1.86 2.75
N PHE A 188 -17.94 1.27 3.82
CA PHE A 188 -17.38 -0.08 3.85
C PHE A 188 -18.25 -1.08 4.62
N GLU A 189 -19.50 -0.73 4.95
CA GLU A 189 -20.39 -1.66 5.62
C GLU A 189 -20.70 -2.87 4.72
N GLY A 190 -20.54 -4.08 5.27
CA GLY A 190 -20.70 -5.32 4.51
C GLY A 190 -19.59 -5.62 3.49
N VAL A 191 -18.52 -4.84 3.45
CA VAL A 191 -17.41 -5.07 2.52
C VAL A 191 -16.40 -6.03 3.12
N CYS A 192 -16.14 -7.14 2.41
CA CYS A 192 -15.03 -8.03 2.68
C CYS A 192 -13.85 -7.71 1.76
N ARG A 193 -12.68 -7.44 2.34
CA ARG A 193 -11.47 -7.14 1.58
C ARG A 193 -10.55 -8.35 1.50
N PHE A 194 -10.08 -8.61 0.29
CA PHE A 194 -9.02 -9.56 -0.02
C PHE A 194 -7.78 -8.76 -0.40
N GLU A 195 -6.68 -8.95 0.33
CA GLU A 195 -5.46 -8.18 0.17
C GLU A 195 -4.25 -9.12 0.08
N MET A 196 -3.57 -9.12 -1.06
CA MET A 196 -2.36 -9.91 -1.28
C MET A 196 -1.12 -9.02 -1.23
N ASN A 197 -0.27 -9.24 -0.23
CA ASN A 197 1.00 -8.54 -0.11
C ASN A 197 2.06 -9.16 -1.03
N LEU A 198 2.62 -8.36 -1.93
CA LEU A 198 3.73 -8.69 -2.81
C LEU A 198 4.91 -7.78 -2.48
N ASN A 199 5.99 -8.35 -1.94
CA ASN A 199 7.09 -7.61 -1.32
C ASN A 199 8.35 -7.51 -2.18
N THR A 200 8.35 -8.09 -3.38
CA THR A 200 9.48 -8.03 -4.33
C THR A 200 8.98 -7.95 -5.76
N LYS A 201 9.79 -7.38 -6.65
CA LYS A 201 9.52 -7.32 -8.10
C LYS A 201 9.24 -8.71 -8.68
N GLU A 202 10.00 -9.73 -8.27
CA GLU A 202 9.79 -11.12 -8.71
C GLU A 202 8.41 -11.64 -8.31
N GLN A 203 7.96 -11.37 -7.06
CA GLN A 203 6.63 -11.76 -6.62
C GLN A 203 5.54 -11.07 -7.42
N ILE A 204 5.72 -9.77 -7.75
CA ILE A 204 4.78 -8.98 -8.55
C ILE A 204 4.70 -9.56 -9.95
N ARG A 205 5.84 -9.74 -10.64
CA ARG A 205 5.89 -10.33 -11.99
C ARG A 205 5.20 -11.69 -12.06
N ASN A 206 5.54 -12.58 -11.12
CA ASN A 206 4.97 -13.93 -11.07
C ASN A 206 3.48 -13.95 -10.73
N ALA A 207 2.99 -13.04 -9.89
CA ALA A 207 1.59 -12.99 -9.50
C ALA A 207 0.70 -12.36 -10.57
N LEU A 208 1.19 -11.34 -11.27
CA LEU A 208 0.43 -10.59 -12.26
C LEU A 208 0.68 -11.06 -13.71
N GLY A 209 1.63 -11.97 -13.93
CA GLY A 209 1.95 -12.49 -15.26
C GLY A 209 2.60 -11.44 -16.18
N ILE A 210 3.31 -10.46 -15.61
CA ILE A 210 3.97 -9.38 -16.35
C ILE A 210 5.48 -9.62 -16.44
N SER A 211 6.08 -9.18 -17.55
CA SER A 211 7.52 -9.33 -17.78
C SER A 211 8.33 -8.24 -17.05
N ASP A 212 7.72 -7.05 -16.86
CA ASP A 212 8.34 -5.90 -16.21
C ASP A 212 7.39 -5.27 -15.18
N THR A 213 7.91 -4.43 -14.25
CA THR A 213 7.13 -3.85 -13.13
C THR A 213 7.14 -2.33 -13.15
#